data_d16fdd65dd3b5745acdefdb223e0c0a3
#
_entry.id   d16fdd65dd3b5745acdefdb223e0c0a3
#
_cell.length_a   1.000
_cell.length_b   1.000
_cell.length_c   1.000
_cell.angle_alpha   90.00
_cell.angle_beta   90.00
_cell.angle_gamma   90.00
#
_symmetry.space_group_name_H-M   'P 1'
#
loop_
_entity.id
_entity.type
_entity.pdbx_description
1 polymer ?
#
loop_
_entity_poly.entity_id
_entity_poly.type
_entity_poly.pdbx_seq_one_letter_code
_entity_poly.pdbx_strand_id
1 'polypeptide(L)'
;MSWSPFWLSFQIATLATLLTLVFGVAIALLLQWKKLPARDFIDAVVSTPLVLPPTVLGYYLLVLLGKDSALGDFWEWLFDGRTMVFNFEGAVIAAAVGSLPLVVRSIRVGLEAVDPSLISAARTLGANPTRVLFTVVLPLAFPGILAGCMLGFARSLGDYGATLMVAGARINGTPTGSIYVMDELLAGRDVLPMAAAMTVFGVAMLYFANKLSRRFYHRA
;
A
#
# COMPACT_ATOMS: atom_id res chain seq x y z
N MET A 1 13.53 -25.69 7.06
CA MET A 1 13.20 -24.32 6.68
C MET A 1 11.71 -24.11 6.91
N SER A 2 11.30 -23.13 7.73
CA SER A 2 9.88 -22.82 7.92
C SER A 2 9.44 -21.77 6.87
N TRP A 3 8.30 -21.98 6.25
CA TRP A 3 7.71 -21.03 5.29
C TRP A 3 6.82 -19.99 5.97
N SER A 4 6.73 -20.04 7.30
CA SER A 4 5.93 -19.10 8.09
C SER A 4 6.30 -17.62 7.88
N PRO A 5 7.60 -17.23 7.74
CA PRO A 5 7.95 -15.83 7.48
C PRO A 5 7.45 -15.30 6.13
N PHE A 6 7.50 -16.15 5.10
CA PHE A 6 6.96 -15.80 3.78
C PHE A 6 5.45 -15.57 3.84
N TRP A 7 4.73 -16.52 4.49
CA TRP A 7 3.27 -16.44 4.61
C TRP A 7 2.82 -15.22 5.42
N LEU A 8 3.54 -14.91 6.50
CA LEU A 8 3.27 -13.72 7.30
C LEU A 8 3.46 -12.44 6.48
N SER A 9 4.56 -12.33 5.71
CA SER A 9 4.76 -11.19 4.81
C SER A 9 3.69 -11.10 3.74
N PHE A 10 3.24 -12.22 3.20
CA PHE A 10 2.17 -12.25 2.21
C PHE A 10 0.84 -11.72 2.78
N GLN A 11 0.49 -12.12 4.00
CA GLN A 11 -0.72 -11.65 4.69
C GLN A 11 -0.64 -10.14 4.95
N ILE A 12 0.49 -9.67 5.49
CA ILE A 12 0.73 -8.24 5.75
C ILE A 12 0.62 -7.45 4.44
N ALA A 13 1.31 -7.88 3.38
CA ALA A 13 1.31 -7.20 2.10
C ALA A 13 -0.10 -7.15 1.47
N THR A 14 -0.87 -8.22 1.59
CA THR A 14 -2.24 -8.29 1.07
C THR A 14 -3.14 -7.28 1.79
N LEU A 15 -3.16 -7.29 3.12
CA LEU A 15 -3.99 -6.37 3.91
C LEU A 15 -3.54 -4.92 3.75
N ALA A 16 -2.22 -4.68 3.76
CA ALA A 16 -1.67 -3.35 3.50
C ALA A 16 -2.09 -2.82 2.13
N THR A 17 -2.07 -3.68 1.10
CA THR A 17 -2.49 -3.30 -0.25
C THR A 17 -3.98 -3.00 -0.32
N LEU A 18 -4.83 -3.77 0.34
CA LEU A 18 -6.27 -3.50 0.41
C LEU A 18 -6.55 -2.15 1.09
N LEU A 19 -5.87 -1.87 2.20
CA LEU A 19 -5.98 -0.58 2.86
C LEU A 19 -5.51 0.57 1.96
N THR A 20 -4.33 0.44 1.37
CA THR A 20 -3.79 1.48 0.47
C THR A 20 -4.61 1.65 -0.79
N LEU A 21 -5.28 0.62 -1.28
CA LEU A 21 -6.18 0.73 -2.42
C LEU A 21 -7.41 1.58 -2.07
N VAL A 22 -8.04 1.31 -0.94
CA VAL A 22 -9.22 2.07 -0.49
C VAL A 22 -8.86 3.55 -0.26
N PHE A 23 -7.85 3.81 0.57
CA PHE A 23 -7.42 5.18 0.86
C PHE A 23 -6.77 5.85 -0.36
N GLY A 24 -6.02 5.09 -1.15
CA GLY A 24 -5.34 5.59 -2.34
C GLY A 24 -6.30 6.04 -3.43
N VAL A 25 -7.39 5.30 -3.68
CA VAL A 25 -8.46 5.73 -4.61
C VAL A 25 -9.12 6.99 -4.08
N ALA A 26 -9.46 7.05 -2.80
CA ALA A 26 -10.10 8.22 -2.20
C ALA A 26 -9.19 9.47 -2.29
N ILE A 27 -7.91 9.33 -1.94
CA ILE A 27 -6.92 10.43 -2.01
C ILE A 27 -6.68 10.83 -3.47
N ALA A 28 -6.53 9.88 -4.39
CA ALA A 28 -6.32 10.17 -5.81
C ALA A 28 -7.50 10.94 -6.41
N LEU A 29 -8.74 10.56 -6.08
CA LEU A 29 -9.95 11.28 -6.49
C LEU A 29 -10.02 12.67 -5.86
N LEU A 30 -9.68 12.80 -4.59
CA LEU A 30 -9.62 14.09 -3.91
C LEU A 30 -8.61 15.03 -4.58
N LEU A 31 -7.42 14.53 -4.90
CA LEU A 31 -6.37 15.29 -5.57
C LEU A 31 -6.67 15.64 -7.03
N GLN A 32 -7.64 14.98 -7.67
CA GLN A 32 -8.17 15.37 -8.99
C GLN A 32 -8.99 16.67 -8.93
N TRP A 33 -9.50 17.03 -7.77
CA TRP A 33 -10.34 18.23 -7.63
C TRP A 33 -9.48 19.50 -7.71
N LYS A 34 -9.51 20.16 -8.87
CA LYS A 34 -8.68 21.36 -9.18
C LYS A 34 -8.89 22.53 -8.22
N LYS A 35 -10.05 22.62 -7.56
CA LYS A 35 -10.40 23.67 -6.59
C LYS A 35 -10.09 23.27 -5.14
N LEU A 36 -9.43 22.15 -4.91
CA LEU A 36 -9.08 21.71 -3.55
C LEU A 36 -8.08 22.71 -2.93
N PRO A 37 -8.41 23.35 -1.81
CA PRO A 37 -7.46 24.21 -1.10
C PRO A 37 -6.29 23.35 -0.59
N ALA A 38 -5.08 23.91 -0.62
CA ALA A 38 -3.86 23.23 -0.16
C ALA A 38 -3.55 21.89 -0.87
N ARG A 39 -4.01 21.71 -2.13
CA ARG A 39 -3.81 20.48 -2.91
C ARG A 39 -2.34 20.04 -2.94
N ASP A 40 -1.42 20.98 -3.22
CA ASP A 40 0.01 20.68 -3.33
C ASP A 40 0.60 20.28 -1.98
N PHE A 41 0.10 20.86 -0.88
CA PHE A 41 0.49 20.46 0.46
C PHE A 41 0.03 19.04 0.79
N ILE A 42 -1.23 18.70 0.46
CA ILE A 42 -1.76 17.33 0.65
C ILE A 42 -0.94 16.33 -0.17
N ASP A 43 -0.64 16.65 -1.43
CA ASP A 43 0.19 15.79 -2.30
C ASP A 43 1.61 15.62 -1.73
N ALA A 44 2.21 16.67 -1.18
CA ALA A 44 3.50 16.62 -0.51
C ALA A 44 3.45 15.71 0.73
N VAL A 45 2.42 15.87 1.59
CA VAL A 45 2.24 15.03 2.79
C VAL A 45 2.06 13.57 2.42
N VAL A 46 1.20 13.27 1.44
CA VAL A 46 0.97 11.89 0.95
C VAL A 46 2.25 11.30 0.35
N SER A 47 3.10 12.13 -0.25
CA SER A 47 4.36 11.69 -0.86
C SER A 47 5.53 11.58 0.13
N THR A 48 5.41 12.13 1.33
CA THR A 48 6.47 12.14 2.36
C THR A 48 7.04 10.76 2.67
N PRO A 49 6.25 9.67 2.81
CA PRO A 49 6.78 8.34 3.09
C PRO A 49 7.77 7.81 2.04
N LEU A 50 7.73 8.35 0.81
CA LEU A 50 8.64 7.94 -0.27
C LEU A 50 10.04 8.54 -0.11
N VAL A 51 10.13 9.71 0.53
CA VAL A 51 11.38 10.46 0.72
C VAL A 51 12.08 10.05 2.01
N LEU A 52 11.29 9.67 3.03
CA LEU A 52 11.84 9.28 4.32
C LEU A 52 12.56 7.92 4.25
N PRO A 53 13.72 7.78 4.92
CA PRO A 53 14.29 6.46 5.16
C PRO A 53 13.26 5.58 5.89
N PRO A 54 13.15 4.28 5.52
CA PRO A 54 12.12 3.40 6.11
C PRO A 54 12.14 3.32 7.64
N THR A 55 13.33 3.37 8.24
CA THR A 55 13.49 3.39 9.70
C THR A 55 12.96 4.68 10.34
N VAL A 56 13.16 5.83 9.68
CA VAL A 56 12.64 7.13 10.15
C VAL A 56 11.13 7.16 10.03
N LEU A 57 10.57 6.66 8.92
CA LEU A 57 9.14 6.50 8.76
C LEU A 57 8.57 5.60 9.88
N GLY A 58 9.22 4.46 10.14
CA GLY A 58 8.83 3.55 11.21
C GLY A 58 8.86 4.20 12.59
N TYR A 59 9.87 5.03 12.87
CA TYR A 59 9.94 5.79 14.12
C TYR A 59 8.76 6.76 14.28
N TYR A 60 8.43 7.54 13.25
CA TYR A 60 7.27 8.43 13.31
C TYR A 60 5.95 7.66 13.50
N LEU A 61 5.80 6.53 12.83
CA LEU A 61 4.64 5.68 13.03
C LEU A 61 4.59 5.08 14.44
N LEU A 62 5.74 4.66 14.98
CA LEU A 62 5.83 4.16 16.35
C LEU A 62 5.37 5.22 17.37
N VAL A 63 5.77 6.49 17.18
CA VAL A 63 5.34 7.59 18.03
C VAL A 63 3.86 7.90 17.86
N LEU A 64 3.35 7.86 16.61
CA LEU A 64 1.95 8.18 16.31
C LEU A 64 0.96 7.10 16.76
N LEU A 65 1.37 5.83 16.75
CA LEU A 65 0.52 4.66 17.04
C LEU A 65 0.80 4.05 18.41
N GLY A 66 1.85 4.54 19.09
CA GLY A 66 2.25 4.04 20.41
C GLY A 66 1.29 4.47 21.52
N LYS A 67 1.47 3.85 22.69
CA LYS A 67 0.87 4.33 23.94
C LYS A 67 1.23 5.78 24.14
N ASP A 68 0.39 6.55 24.77
CA ASP A 68 0.56 8.00 24.99
C ASP A 68 0.33 8.87 23.74
N SER A 69 -0.17 8.28 22.64
CA SER A 69 -0.65 9.03 21.47
C SER A 69 -2.17 8.98 21.38
N ALA A 70 -2.78 10.05 20.88
CA ALA A 70 -4.25 10.09 20.72
C ALA A 70 -4.79 8.95 19.81
N LEU A 71 -4.01 8.49 18.82
CA LEU A 71 -4.38 7.37 17.96
C LEU A 71 -4.19 6.03 18.67
N GLY A 72 -3.13 5.87 19.47
CA GLY A 72 -2.90 4.68 20.28
C GLY A 72 -3.97 4.51 21.34
N ASP A 73 -4.28 5.58 22.08
CA ASP A 73 -5.33 5.60 23.12
C ASP A 73 -6.71 5.27 22.54
N PHE A 74 -7.05 5.87 21.37
CA PHE A 74 -8.30 5.58 20.65
C PHE A 74 -8.37 4.11 20.23
N TRP A 75 -7.26 3.53 19.78
CA TRP A 75 -7.20 2.12 19.40
C TRP A 75 -7.35 1.21 20.60
N GLU A 76 -6.63 1.48 21.71
CA GLU A 76 -6.74 0.71 22.95
C GLU A 76 -8.18 0.74 23.51
N TRP A 77 -8.84 1.90 23.42
CA TRP A 77 -10.24 2.02 23.80
C TRP A 77 -11.18 1.19 22.91
N LEU A 78 -10.92 1.13 21.60
CA LEU A 78 -11.75 0.40 20.63
C LEU A 78 -11.54 -1.12 20.70
N PHE A 79 -10.34 -1.58 21.07
CA PHE A 79 -9.94 -3.00 21.05
C PHE A 79 -9.53 -3.53 22.44
N ASP A 80 -10.22 -3.14 23.49
CA ASP A 80 -10.08 -3.65 24.85
C ASP A 80 -8.62 -3.66 25.37
N GLY A 81 -7.90 -2.57 25.20
CA GLY A 81 -6.53 -2.38 25.69
C GLY A 81 -5.43 -3.04 24.85
N ARG A 82 -5.74 -3.51 23.64
CA ARG A 82 -4.70 -4.02 22.73
C ARG A 82 -3.92 -2.87 22.11
N THR A 83 -2.60 -2.93 22.20
CA THR A 83 -1.72 -1.97 21.54
C THR A 83 -1.67 -2.22 20.04
N MET A 84 -1.63 -1.16 19.23
CA MET A 84 -1.44 -1.27 17.78
C MET A 84 0.01 -1.62 17.41
N VAL A 85 0.97 -1.10 18.18
CA VAL A 85 2.41 -1.36 17.98
C VAL A 85 2.82 -2.72 18.52
N PHE A 86 3.91 -3.27 17.97
CA PHE A 86 4.46 -4.60 18.26
C PHE A 86 3.50 -5.77 18.00
N ASN A 87 2.54 -5.54 17.08
CA ASN A 87 1.52 -6.49 16.66
C ASN A 87 1.41 -6.56 15.14
N PHE A 88 0.59 -7.48 14.68
CA PHE A 88 0.31 -7.68 13.25
C PHE A 88 -0.31 -6.43 12.60
N GLU A 89 -1.21 -5.76 13.31
CA GLU A 89 -1.89 -4.55 12.86
C GLU A 89 -0.89 -3.41 12.59
N GLY A 90 0.09 -3.25 13.48
CA GLY A 90 1.17 -2.27 13.30
C GLY A 90 2.02 -2.54 12.07
N ALA A 91 2.34 -3.81 11.78
CA ALA A 91 3.03 -4.20 10.57
C ALA A 91 2.23 -3.86 9.31
N VAL A 92 0.92 -4.14 9.31
CA VAL A 92 0.03 -3.83 8.20
C VAL A 92 -0.03 -2.33 7.93
N ILE A 93 -0.15 -1.51 9.00
CA ILE A 93 -0.21 -0.04 8.87
C ILE A 93 1.14 0.51 8.39
N ALA A 94 2.26 0.02 8.93
CA ALA A 94 3.58 0.46 8.50
C ALA A 94 3.81 0.19 7.00
N ALA A 95 3.49 -1.02 6.54
CA ALA A 95 3.56 -1.41 5.15
C ALA A 95 2.59 -0.60 4.27
N ALA A 96 1.38 -0.34 4.75
CA ALA A 96 0.37 0.45 4.05
C ALA A 96 0.84 1.89 3.85
N VAL A 97 1.29 2.57 4.92
CA VAL A 97 1.76 3.96 4.84
C VAL A 97 2.99 4.06 3.93
N GLY A 98 3.94 3.12 4.03
CA GLY A 98 5.13 3.10 3.19
C GLY A 98 4.85 2.87 1.70
N SER A 99 3.76 2.19 1.34
CA SER A 99 3.36 1.93 -0.05
C SER A 99 2.34 2.94 -0.61
N LEU A 100 1.65 3.68 0.24
CA LEU A 100 0.57 4.60 -0.13
C LEU A 100 0.94 5.60 -1.26
N PRO A 101 2.11 6.27 -1.24
CA PRO A 101 2.46 7.22 -2.30
C PRO A 101 2.53 6.59 -3.68
N LEU A 102 3.04 5.36 -3.79
CA LEU A 102 3.15 4.63 -5.06
C LEU A 102 1.77 4.28 -5.61
N VAL A 103 0.88 3.84 -4.72
CA VAL A 103 -0.51 3.50 -5.07
C VAL A 103 -1.26 4.75 -5.53
N VAL A 104 -1.21 5.85 -4.77
CA VAL A 104 -1.88 7.11 -5.12
C VAL A 104 -1.39 7.64 -6.46
N ARG A 105 -0.07 7.69 -6.69
CA ARG A 105 0.50 8.18 -7.96
C ARG A 105 0.07 7.33 -9.13
N SER A 106 0.09 6.01 -9.00
CA SER A 106 -0.31 5.10 -10.07
C SER A 106 -1.80 5.24 -10.41
N ILE A 107 -2.66 5.37 -9.40
CA ILE A 107 -4.11 5.61 -9.59
C ILE A 107 -4.34 6.95 -10.26
N ARG A 108 -3.65 8.02 -9.84
CA ARG A 108 -3.76 9.34 -10.46
C ARG A 108 -3.42 9.31 -11.95
N VAL A 109 -2.33 8.64 -12.34
CA VAL A 109 -1.98 8.47 -13.76
C VAL A 109 -3.12 7.78 -14.52
N GLY A 110 -3.72 6.74 -13.94
CA GLY A 110 -4.89 6.07 -14.54
C GLY A 110 -6.11 6.99 -14.67
N LEU A 111 -6.38 7.81 -13.67
CA LEU A 111 -7.49 8.76 -13.69
C LEU A 111 -7.25 9.90 -14.69
N GLU A 112 -6.01 10.38 -14.81
CA GLU A 112 -5.62 11.45 -15.73
C GLU A 112 -5.64 10.98 -17.21
N ALA A 113 -5.51 9.68 -17.45
CA ALA A 113 -5.61 9.08 -18.78
C ALA A 113 -7.05 8.98 -19.32
N VAL A 114 -8.07 9.23 -18.50
CA VAL A 114 -9.48 9.21 -18.93
C VAL A 114 -9.80 10.46 -19.73
N ASP A 115 -10.26 10.27 -20.99
CA ASP A 115 -10.63 11.38 -21.85
C ASP A 115 -11.81 12.19 -21.26
N PRO A 116 -11.62 13.51 -21.04
CA PRO A 116 -12.69 14.39 -20.54
C PRO A 116 -13.93 14.42 -21.43
N SER A 117 -13.81 14.11 -22.72
CA SER A 117 -14.93 14.07 -23.66
C SER A 117 -15.94 12.99 -23.29
N LEU A 118 -15.48 11.82 -22.82
CA LEU A 118 -16.32 10.72 -22.36
C LEU A 118 -17.12 11.09 -21.11
N ILE A 119 -16.48 11.83 -20.19
CA ILE A 119 -17.15 12.37 -19.01
C ILE A 119 -18.25 13.35 -19.39
N SER A 120 -17.94 14.25 -20.35
CA SER A 120 -18.89 15.25 -20.85
C SER A 120 -20.06 14.60 -21.57
N ALA A 121 -19.81 13.62 -22.43
CA ALA A 121 -20.85 12.86 -23.14
C ALA A 121 -21.80 12.13 -22.17
N ALA A 122 -21.26 11.47 -21.15
CA ALA A 122 -22.07 10.80 -20.13
C ALA A 122 -22.97 11.78 -19.37
N ARG A 123 -22.46 12.98 -19.06
CA ARG A 123 -23.26 14.05 -18.40
C ARG A 123 -24.35 14.59 -19.31
N THR A 124 -24.08 14.77 -20.60
CA THR A 124 -25.08 15.20 -21.59
C THR A 124 -26.22 14.18 -21.71
N LEU A 125 -25.93 12.90 -21.52
CA LEU A 125 -26.93 11.82 -21.45
C LEU A 125 -27.67 11.75 -20.10
N GLY A 126 -27.49 12.73 -19.21
CA GLY A 126 -28.20 12.83 -17.93
C GLY A 126 -27.58 11.98 -16.79
N ALA A 127 -26.36 11.45 -16.94
CA ALA A 127 -25.72 10.73 -15.86
C ALA A 127 -25.27 11.70 -14.75
N ASN A 128 -25.62 11.40 -13.51
CA ASN A 128 -25.16 12.16 -12.35
C ASN A 128 -23.64 11.90 -12.09
N PRO A 129 -22.95 12.77 -11.33
CA PRO A 129 -21.50 12.64 -11.09
C PRO A 129 -21.09 11.28 -10.51
N THR A 130 -21.86 10.73 -9.59
CA THR A 130 -21.59 9.41 -8.98
C THR A 130 -21.68 8.30 -10.03
N ARG A 131 -22.71 8.32 -10.87
CA ARG A 131 -22.86 7.36 -11.97
C ARG A 131 -21.69 7.45 -12.94
N VAL A 132 -21.30 8.66 -13.35
CA VAL A 132 -20.13 8.88 -14.23
C VAL A 132 -18.86 8.32 -13.60
N LEU A 133 -18.66 8.53 -12.29
CA LEU A 133 -17.49 8.01 -11.59
C LEU A 133 -17.42 6.46 -11.66
N PHE A 134 -18.50 5.77 -11.34
CA PHE A 134 -18.49 4.31 -11.28
C PHE A 134 -18.65 3.62 -12.64
N THR A 135 -19.29 4.25 -13.63
CA THR A 135 -19.55 3.63 -14.94
C THR A 135 -18.58 4.06 -16.03
N VAL A 136 -17.87 5.19 -15.88
CA VAL A 136 -16.93 5.70 -16.89
C VAL A 136 -15.53 5.83 -16.31
N VAL A 137 -15.37 6.64 -15.25
CA VAL A 137 -14.03 7.02 -14.77
C VAL A 137 -13.27 5.84 -14.17
N LEU A 138 -13.84 5.16 -13.18
CA LEU A 138 -13.16 4.04 -12.51
C LEU A 138 -12.89 2.85 -13.43
N PRO A 139 -13.82 2.42 -14.31
CA PRO A 139 -13.52 1.36 -15.26
C PRO A 139 -12.40 1.71 -16.25
N LEU A 140 -12.36 2.94 -16.76
CA LEU A 140 -11.31 3.39 -17.66
C LEU A 140 -9.97 3.60 -16.92
N ALA A 141 -9.99 4.02 -15.66
CA ALA A 141 -8.81 4.16 -14.81
C ALA A 141 -8.31 2.82 -14.24
N PHE A 142 -9.05 1.72 -14.43
CA PHE A 142 -8.73 0.40 -13.86
C PHE A 142 -7.29 -0.08 -14.11
N PRO A 143 -6.67 0.11 -15.30
CA PRO A 143 -5.27 -0.27 -15.50
C PRO A 143 -4.32 0.44 -14.54
N GLY A 144 -4.54 1.73 -14.25
CA GLY A 144 -3.76 2.50 -13.28
C GLY A 144 -4.01 2.04 -11.83
N ILE A 145 -5.25 1.70 -11.49
CA ILE A 145 -5.63 1.15 -10.19
C ILE A 145 -4.93 -0.21 -9.98
N LEU A 146 -4.97 -1.07 -10.99
CA LEU A 146 -4.32 -2.39 -10.96
C LEU A 146 -2.80 -2.26 -10.82
N ALA A 147 -2.17 -1.35 -11.58
CA ALA A 147 -0.74 -1.08 -11.46
C ALA A 147 -0.39 -0.58 -10.06
N GLY A 148 -1.19 0.32 -9.48
CA GLY A 148 -1.04 0.80 -8.10
C GLY A 148 -1.14 -0.31 -7.08
N CYS A 149 -2.14 -1.19 -7.20
CA CYS A 149 -2.32 -2.36 -6.34
C CYS A 149 -1.05 -3.23 -6.32
N MET A 150 -0.45 -3.45 -7.46
CA MET A 150 0.72 -4.32 -7.60
C MET A 150 2.01 -3.70 -7.10
N LEU A 151 2.21 -2.41 -7.39
CA LEU A 151 3.33 -1.67 -6.83
C LEU A 151 3.23 -1.57 -5.30
N GLY A 152 2.03 -1.34 -4.79
CA GLY A 152 1.76 -1.32 -3.35
C GLY A 152 2.06 -2.66 -2.70
N PHE A 153 1.60 -3.75 -3.29
CA PHE A 153 1.87 -5.10 -2.78
C PHE A 153 3.37 -5.44 -2.81
N ALA A 154 4.04 -5.20 -3.93
CA ALA A 154 5.47 -5.48 -4.05
C ALA A 154 6.29 -4.67 -3.03
N ARG A 155 5.94 -3.39 -2.83
CA ARG A 155 6.57 -2.53 -1.83
C ARG A 155 6.31 -3.01 -0.40
N SER A 156 5.08 -3.42 -0.10
CA SER A 156 4.69 -3.93 1.22
C SER A 156 5.32 -5.28 1.53
N LEU A 157 5.43 -6.17 0.54
CA LEU A 157 6.07 -7.49 0.71
C LEU A 157 7.55 -7.37 1.08
N GLY A 158 8.25 -6.38 0.50
CA GLY A 158 9.68 -6.12 0.73
C GLY A 158 9.96 -5.14 1.87
N ASP A 159 8.97 -4.73 2.66
CA ASP A 159 9.22 -3.79 3.75
C ASP A 159 9.99 -4.46 4.90
N TYR A 160 11.05 -3.77 5.35
CA TYR A 160 11.89 -4.20 6.47
C TYR A 160 11.92 -3.14 7.57
N GLY A 161 12.38 -1.93 7.23
CA GLY A 161 12.73 -0.93 8.22
C GLY A 161 11.55 -0.37 8.99
N ALA A 162 10.45 -0.02 8.30
CA ALA A 162 9.27 0.49 8.94
C ALA A 162 8.54 -0.62 9.74
N THR A 163 8.44 -1.82 9.17
CA THR A 163 7.84 -2.98 9.85
C THR A 163 8.62 -3.36 11.11
N LEU A 164 9.97 -3.39 11.04
CA LEU A 164 10.81 -3.71 12.19
C LEU A 164 10.61 -2.71 13.34
N MET A 165 10.51 -1.43 13.03
CA MET A 165 10.33 -0.37 14.06
C MET A 165 8.95 -0.43 14.70
N VAL A 166 7.89 -0.64 13.92
CA VAL A 166 6.51 -0.57 14.43
C VAL A 166 6.03 -1.90 15.01
N ALA A 167 6.38 -3.02 14.38
CA ALA A 167 5.89 -4.34 14.77
C ALA A 167 6.93 -5.19 15.51
N GLY A 168 8.18 -4.73 15.55
CA GLY A 168 9.27 -5.48 16.16
C GLY A 168 9.83 -6.59 15.27
N ALA A 169 10.82 -7.29 15.80
CA ALA A 169 11.51 -8.36 15.08
C ALA A 169 10.64 -9.61 14.87
N ARG A 170 9.66 -9.83 15.72
CA ARG A 170 8.80 -11.03 15.69
C ARG A 170 7.36 -10.68 16.04
N ILE A 171 6.44 -11.11 15.18
CA ILE A 171 4.99 -11.01 15.38
C ILE A 171 4.51 -12.42 15.77
N ASN A 172 4.00 -12.58 17.00
CA ASN A 172 3.62 -13.89 17.55
C ASN A 172 4.70 -14.96 17.36
N GLY A 173 5.96 -14.59 17.62
CA GLY A 173 7.13 -15.48 17.51
C GLY A 173 7.68 -15.67 16.08
N THR A 174 7.03 -15.14 15.06
CA THR A 174 7.42 -15.28 13.65
C THR A 174 7.94 -13.96 13.09
N PRO A 175 9.12 -13.90 12.46
CA PRO A 175 9.60 -12.72 11.73
C PRO A 175 8.90 -12.60 10.38
N THR A 176 8.87 -11.42 9.80
CA THR A 176 8.53 -11.27 8.37
C THR A 176 9.65 -11.85 7.49
N GLY A 177 9.37 -12.11 6.22
CA GLY A 177 10.37 -12.67 5.29
C GLY A 177 11.62 -11.81 5.17
N SER A 178 11.47 -10.48 5.12
CA SER A 178 12.60 -9.54 5.06
C SER A 178 13.42 -9.54 6.35
N ILE A 179 12.76 -9.60 7.52
CA ILE A 179 13.42 -9.70 8.82
C ILE A 179 14.10 -11.06 8.96
N TYR A 180 13.46 -12.14 8.55
CA TYR A 180 14.03 -13.49 8.55
C TYR A 180 15.32 -13.55 7.73
N VAL A 181 15.32 -13.01 6.52
CA VAL A 181 16.53 -12.97 5.66
C VAL A 181 17.66 -12.23 6.36
N MET A 182 17.38 -11.12 7.03
CA MET A 182 18.40 -10.35 7.74
C MET A 182 18.93 -11.09 8.96
N ASP A 183 18.05 -11.68 9.78
CA ASP A 183 18.44 -12.47 10.97
C ASP A 183 19.31 -13.68 10.60
N GLU A 184 18.91 -14.43 9.56
CA GLU A 184 19.66 -15.59 9.10
C GLU A 184 21.03 -15.19 8.51
N LEU A 185 21.09 -14.09 7.76
CA LEU A 185 22.34 -13.54 7.20
C LEU A 185 23.31 -13.15 8.31
N LEU A 186 22.84 -12.44 9.34
CA LEU A 186 23.67 -12.05 10.48
C LEU A 186 24.15 -13.27 11.31
N ALA A 187 23.37 -14.35 11.30
CA ALA A 187 23.74 -15.62 11.93
C ALA A 187 24.66 -16.49 11.07
N GLY A 188 25.09 -16.02 9.88
CA GLY A 188 25.94 -16.75 8.95
C GLY A 188 25.27 -17.97 8.31
N ARG A 189 23.92 -17.99 8.26
CA ARG A 189 23.15 -19.09 7.67
C ARG A 189 22.74 -18.79 6.23
N ASP A 190 22.39 -19.84 5.48
CA ASP A 190 21.97 -19.69 4.09
C ASP A 190 20.58 -19.04 3.98
N VAL A 191 20.55 -17.88 3.34
CA VAL A 191 19.33 -17.07 3.10
C VAL A 191 18.78 -17.23 1.70
N LEU A 192 19.55 -17.87 0.80
CA LEU A 192 19.22 -17.93 -0.63
C LEU A 192 17.83 -18.50 -0.91
N PRO A 193 17.35 -19.57 -0.25
CA PRO A 193 16.04 -20.13 -0.55
C PRO A 193 14.88 -19.17 -0.24
N MET A 194 14.94 -18.43 0.87
CA MET A 194 13.88 -17.47 1.22
C MET A 194 13.94 -16.23 0.33
N ALA A 195 15.14 -15.68 0.11
CA ALA A 195 15.34 -14.52 -0.76
C ALA A 195 14.91 -14.83 -2.21
N ALA A 196 15.27 -16.01 -2.73
CA ALA A 196 14.85 -16.46 -4.05
C ALA A 196 13.32 -16.63 -4.15
N ALA A 197 12.69 -17.22 -3.14
CA ALA A 197 11.24 -17.39 -3.12
C ALA A 197 10.51 -16.05 -3.15
N MET A 198 10.93 -15.06 -2.33
CA MET A 198 10.34 -13.72 -2.33
C MET A 198 10.55 -13.01 -3.67
N THR A 199 11.75 -13.14 -4.26
CA THR A 199 12.07 -12.53 -5.56
C THR A 199 11.25 -13.15 -6.69
N VAL A 200 11.22 -14.48 -6.79
CA VAL A 200 10.45 -15.20 -7.83
C VAL A 200 8.97 -14.88 -7.72
N PHE A 201 8.44 -14.86 -6.49
CA PHE A 201 7.05 -14.50 -6.26
C PHE A 201 6.75 -13.06 -6.67
N GLY A 202 7.59 -12.09 -6.28
CA GLY A 202 7.43 -10.68 -6.64
C GLY A 202 7.49 -10.46 -8.16
N VAL A 203 8.47 -11.08 -8.84
CA VAL A 203 8.60 -11.00 -10.31
C VAL A 203 7.41 -11.66 -11.01
N ALA A 204 6.99 -12.84 -10.57
CA ALA A 204 5.84 -13.54 -11.13
C ALA A 204 4.57 -12.69 -11.00
N MET A 205 4.35 -12.11 -9.84
CA MET A 205 3.21 -11.23 -9.58
C MET A 205 3.22 -10.02 -10.52
N LEU A 206 4.34 -9.30 -10.64
CA LEU A 206 4.48 -8.16 -11.55
C LEU A 206 4.28 -8.56 -13.02
N TYR A 207 4.79 -9.73 -13.42
CA TYR A 207 4.58 -10.26 -14.77
C TYR A 207 3.11 -10.53 -15.08
N PHE A 208 2.41 -11.25 -14.20
CA PHE A 208 0.98 -11.52 -14.37
C PHE A 208 0.14 -10.24 -14.38
N ALA A 209 0.52 -9.29 -13.58
CA ALA A 209 -0.05 -7.98 -13.51
C ALA A 209 0.01 -7.21 -14.82
N ASN A 210 1.21 -7.09 -15.34
CA ASN A 210 1.41 -6.42 -16.61
C ASN A 210 0.66 -7.12 -17.75
N LYS A 211 0.61 -8.45 -17.72
CA LYS A 211 -0.15 -9.23 -18.71
C LYS A 211 -1.66 -8.98 -18.61
N LEU A 212 -2.17 -8.87 -17.37
CA LEU A 212 -3.59 -8.58 -17.14
C LEU A 212 -3.92 -7.13 -17.56
N SER A 213 -3.10 -6.15 -17.19
CA SER A 213 -3.28 -4.75 -17.56
C SER A 213 -3.34 -4.57 -19.08
N ARG A 214 -2.46 -5.23 -19.85
CA ARG A 214 -2.46 -5.16 -21.31
C ARG A 214 -3.77 -5.70 -21.94
N ARG A 215 -4.40 -6.71 -21.34
CA ARG A 215 -5.69 -7.25 -21.84
C ARG A 215 -6.84 -6.25 -21.70
N PHE A 216 -6.80 -5.39 -20.70
CA PHE A 216 -7.79 -4.33 -20.52
C PHE A 216 -7.54 -3.15 -21.46
N TYR A 217 -6.28 -2.82 -21.75
CA TYR A 217 -5.93 -1.74 -22.68
C TYR A 217 -6.37 -2.01 -24.15
N HIS A 218 -6.43 -3.29 -24.58
CA HIS A 218 -6.86 -3.66 -25.93
C HIS A 218 -8.38 -3.85 -26.05
N ARG A 219 -9.15 -3.74 -24.97
CA ARG A 219 -10.61 -3.91 -24.98
C ARG A 219 -11.37 -2.59 -24.74
N ALA A 220 -10.68 -1.52 -24.38
CA ALA A 220 -11.20 -0.16 -24.24
C ALA A 220 -10.85 0.69 -25.48
#